data_040d6b1e4310ec57d9ce2c3799f0f7e8
#
_entry.id   040d6b1e4310ec57d9ce2c3799f0f7e8
#
_cell.length_a   1.000
_cell.length_b   1.000
_cell.length_c   1.000
_cell.angle_alpha   90.00
_cell.angle_beta   90.00
_cell.angle_gamma   90.00
#
_symmetry.space_group_name_H-M   'P 1'
#
loop_
_entity.id
_entity.type
_entity.pdbx_description
1 polymer ?
#
loop_
_entity_poly.entity_id
_entity_poly.type
_entity_poly.pdbx_seq_one_letter_code
_entity_poly.pdbx_strand_id
1 'polypeptide(L)'
;MFGTFSESHTRSTLYAPSSQPSTIPPLPPSWKEPLISENLILIDSISLKTKGYVILEQLLKAGVADALNTRLEKVLLGDFDTGIEPEKRPGKKLQDPYKANKRTIQIVNIRRSDKLFRSVICSPILGKLVADLGQWESGARVASDQVWCKPPTSGALSFHRDSAYFDFVPADVITVWIAFDDMVPEVGPLEYVEGSHKWGEGRVGSANQFFDTRDRRRLMHDAALKEGYTDPQNQLIVKQVNVKAGGCGIHDGRTWHGSDRNKSTTNPRRGLGIHFVPANATFKEGSLGKMWARFRTEGSDVMPEDEFPITFRRV
;
A
#
# COMPACT_ATOMS: atom_id res chain seq x y z
N MET A 1 -37.13 6.57 37.79
CA MET A 1 -35.74 6.22 38.14
C MET A 1 -34.93 6.32 36.89
N PHE A 2 -34.17 7.39 36.71
CA PHE A 2 -33.34 7.64 35.56
C PHE A 2 -31.92 7.16 35.89
N GLY A 3 -31.43 6.19 35.16
CA GLY A 3 -30.05 5.70 35.27
C GLY A 3 -29.15 6.50 34.35
N THR A 4 -28.17 7.18 34.93
CA THR A 4 -27.13 7.95 34.24
C THR A 4 -26.09 7.03 33.62
N PHE A 5 -25.91 7.11 32.30
CA PHE A 5 -24.81 6.50 31.60
C PHE A 5 -23.54 7.36 31.76
N SER A 6 -22.50 6.77 32.34
CA SER A 6 -21.16 7.36 32.48
C SER A 6 -20.41 7.21 31.15
N GLU A 7 -20.11 8.34 30.52
CA GLU A 7 -19.19 8.38 29.40
C GLU A 7 -17.74 8.22 29.87
N SER A 8 -17.11 7.10 29.53
CA SER A 8 -15.67 6.93 29.71
C SER A 8 -14.91 7.63 28.57
N HIS A 9 -14.35 8.80 28.88
CA HIS A 9 -13.43 9.52 28.02
C HIS A 9 -12.09 8.77 27.93
N THR A 10 -11.87 8.05 26.85
CA THR A 10 -10.51 7.60 26.47
C THR A 10 -9.75 8.78 25.88
N ARG A 11 -8.81 9.33 26.65
CA ARG A 11 -7.85 10.33 26.18
C ARG A 11 -7.03 9.77 25.03
N SER A 12 -7.24 10.28 23.82
CA SER A 12 -6.33 10.14 22.70
C SER A 12 -5.10 11.00 22.98
N THR A 13 -3.97 10.39 23.23
CA THR A 13 -2.67 11.07 23.25
C THR A 13 -2.39 11.63 21.86
N LEU A 14 -2.54 12.94 21.71
CA LEU A 14 -2.11 13.72 20.56
C LEU A 14 -0.57 13.69 20.54
N TYR A 15 -0.01 13.03 19.54
CA TYR A 15 1.42 13.14 19.23
C TYR A 15 1.69 14.54 18.66
N ALA A 16 2.48 15.33 19.37
CA ALA A 16 3.06 16.54 18.83
C ALA A 16 4.08 16.18 17.73
N PRO A 17 4.12 16.90 16.59
CA PRO A 17 5.14 16.68 15.59
C PRO A 17 6.51 17.02 16.17
N SER A 18 7.45 16.09 16.08
CA SER A 18 8.87 16.36 16.46
C SER A 18 9.47 17.33 15.46
N SER A 19 9.83 18.53 15.90
CA SER A 19 10.38 19.63 15.11
C SER A 19 11.87 19.49 14.74
N GLN A 20 12.37 18.27 14.55
CA GLN A 20 13.74 18.04 14.07
C GLN A 20 13.68 17.46 12.66
N PRO A 21 14.35 18.08 11.65
CA PRO A 21 14.54 17.45 10.36
C PRO A 21 15.37 16.19 10.58
N SER A 22 14.78 15.02 10.37
CA SER A 22 15.46 13.74 10.52
C SER A 22 16.41 13.55 9.35
N THR A 23 17.70 13.89 9.54
CA THR A 23 18.74 13.43 8.63
C THR A 23 18.87 11.90 8.78
N ILE A 24 18.23 11.18 7.87
CA ILE A 24 18.33 9.71 7.85
C ILE A 24 19.77 9.35 7.46
N PRO A 25 20.50 8.56 8.28
CA PRO A 25 21.87 8.19 7.98
C PRO A 25 21.97 7.43 6.64
N PRO A 26 23.11 7.54 5.93
CA PRO A 26 23.29 6.85 4.65
C PRO A 26 23.22 5.32 4.81
N LEU A 27 22.84 4.65 3.71
CA LEU A 27 22.76 3.18 3.65
C LEU A 27 24.11 2.52 3.92
N PRO A 28 24.12 1.30 4.49
CA PRO A 28 25.31 0.47 4.56
C PRO A 28 25.89 0.21 3.16
N PRO A 29 27.22 0.05 3.02
CA PRO A 29 27.87 -0.21 1.73
C PRO A 29 27.32 -1.40 0.96
N SER A 30 26.82 -2.42 1.66
CA SER A 30 26.19 -3.63 1.09
C SER A 30 24.88 -3.38 0.32
N TRP A 31 24.24 -2.21 0.49
CA TRP A 31 22.98 -1.86 -0.15
C TRP A 31 23.13 -0.75 -1.21
N LYS A 32 24.36 -0.50 -1.70
CA LYS A 32 24.63 0.52 -2.73
C LYS A 32 24.26 0.07 -4.14
N GLU A 33 24.03 -1.24 -4.35
CA GLU A 33 23.55 -1.79 -5.62
C GLU A 33 22.06 -1.56 -5.82
N PRO A 34 21.60 -1.33 -7.06
CA PRO A 34 20.17 -1.22 -7.32
C PRO A 34 19.45 -2.49 -6.87
N LEU A 35 18.50 -2.36 -5.93
CA LEU A 35 17.72 -3.47 -5.36
C LEU A 35 16.60 -3.93 -6.30
N ILE A 36 16.28 -3.09 -7.27
CA ILE A 36 15.25 -3.30 -8.29
C ILE A 36 15.91 -3.72 -9.59
N SER A 37 15.29 -4.63 -10.30
CA SER A 37 15.74 -5.09 -11.61
C SER A 37 15.75 -3.93 -12.61
N GLU A 38 16.84 -3.76 -13.34
CA GLU A 38 16.96 -2.72 -14.38
C GLU A 38 16.31 -3.17 -15.72
N ASN A 39 16.05 -4.46 -15.89
CA ASN A 39 15.46 -5.02 -17.10
C ASN A 39 13.93 -4.80 -17.23
N LEU A 40 13.39 -3.77 -16.55
CA LEU A 40 11.96 -3.44 -16.57
C LEU A 40 11.54 -2.63 -17.82
N ILE A 41 12.41 -2.55 -18.84
CA ILE A 41 12.33 -1.61 -19.98
C ILE A 41 11.15 -1.90 -20.94
N LEU A 42 10.51 -3.06 -20.85
CA LEU A 42 9.41 -3.45 -21.75
C LEU A 42 8.09 -3.72 -21.01
N ILE A 43 7.80 -2.94 -19.98
CA ILE A 43 6.52 -3.11 -19.29
C ILE A 43 5.42 -2.53 -20.16
N ASP A 44 4.46 -3.38 -20.46
CA ASP A 44 3.31 -3.08 -21.28
C ASP A 44 2.38 -2.02 -20.62
N SER A 45 2.67 -0.74 -20.91
CA SER A 45 1.82 0.38 -20.48
C SER A 45 0.39 0.25 -21.03
N ILE A 46 0.19 -0.52 -22.09
CA ILE A 46 -1.11 -0.82 -22.69
C ILE A 46 -1.95 -1.63 -21.68
N SER A 47 -1.34 -2.57 -20.97
CA SER A 47 -2.07 -3.35 -19.95
C SER A 47 -2.61 -2.49 -18.81
N LEU A 48 -1.83 -1.51 -18.31
CA LEU A 48 -2.34 -0.60 -17.28
C LEU A 48 -3.54 0.21 -17.79
N LYS A 49 -3.47 0.73 -19.02
CA LYS A 49 -4.56 1.50 -19.65
C LYS A 49 -5.79 0.67 -19.98
N THR A 50 -5.62 -0.59 -20.38
CA THR A 50 -6.72 -1.43 -20.85
C THR A 50 -7.35 -2.23 -19.73
N LYS A 51 -6.52 -2.82 -18.87
CA LYS A 51 -6.91 -3.74 -17.80
C LYS A 51 -6.97 -3.09 -16.42
N GLY A 52 -6.22 -2.01 -16.22
CA GLY A 52 -6.06 -1.33 -14.93
C GLY A 52 -4.93 -1.87 -14.07
N TYR A 53 -4.21 -2.90 -14.55
CA TYR A 53 -3.10 -3.48 -13.82
C TYR A 53 -2.05 -4.12 -14.74
N VAL A 54 -0.85 -4.32 -14.17
CA VAL A 54 0.26 -5.09 -14.75
C VAL A 54 0.77 -6.06 -13.68
N ILE A 55 1.16 -7.28 -14.07
CA ILE A 55 1.79 -8.26 -13.17
C ILE A 55 3.18 -8.54 -13.70
N LEU A 56 4.20 -8.44 -12.84
CA LEU A 56 5.59 -8.72 -13.15
C LEU A 56 6.08 -9.89 -12.32
N GLU A 57 6.62 -10.90 -13.00
CA GLU A 57 7.16 -12.09 -12.34
C GLU A 57 8.37 -11.75 -11.44
N GLN A 58 9.11 -10.70 -11.78
CA GLN A 58 10.27 -10.25 -11.01
C GLN A 58 10.41 -8.72 -11.08
N LEU A 59 10.38 -8.08 -9.90
CA LEU A 59 10.70 -6.66 -9.70
C LEU A 59 11.98 -6.50 -8.88
N LEU A 60 12.09 -7.24 -7.78
CA LEU A 60 13.25 -7.19 -6.90
C LEU A 60 14.36 -8.12 -7.43
N LYS A 61 15.62 -7.73 -7.23
CA LYS A 61 16.76 -8.64 -7.44
C LYS A 61 16.71 -9.82 -6.47
N ALA A 62 17.37 -10.91 -6.85
CA ALA A 62 17.43 -12.13 -6.03
C ALA A 62 17.91 -11.84 -4.60
N GLY A 63 17.27 -12.47 -3.61
CA GLY A 63 17.60 -12.32 -2.19
C GLY A 63 17.06 -11.04 -1.52
N VAL A 64 16.58 -10.03 -2.27
CA VAL A 64 16.08 -8.78 -1.68
C VAL A 64 14.77 -9.03 -0.92
N ALA A 65 13.88 -9.89 -1.41
CA ALA A 65 12.65 -10.23 -0.71
C ALA A 65 12.93 -10.91 0.66
N ASP A 66 13.91 -11.80 0.72
CA ASP A 66 14.34 -12.46 1.97
C ASP A 66 14.93 -11.46 2.96
N ALA A 67 15.75 -10.53 2.45
CA ALA A 67 16.31 -9.46 3.28
C ALA A 67 15.21 -8.53 3.84
N LEU A 68 14.20 -8.17 3.04
CA LEU A 68 13.03 -7.40 3.49
C LEU A 68 12.21 -8.17 4.53
N ASN A 69 12.02 -9.48 4.36
CA ASN A 69 11.36 -10.32 5.35
C ASN A 69 12.13 -10.34 6.68
N THR A 70 13.47 -10.48 6.62
CA THR A 70 14.33 -10.45 7.81
C THR A 70 14.24 -9.10 8.55
N ARG A 71 14.22 -7.98 7.81
CA ARG A 71 14.05 -6.65 8.41
C ARG A 71 12.65 -6.44 8.94
N LEU A 72 11.62 -6.94 8.24
CA LEU A 72 10.24 -6.86 8.67
C LEU A 72 10.02 -7.51 10.05
N GLU A 73 10.60 -8.69 10.28
CA GLU A 73 10.54 -9.36 11.58
C GLU A 73 11.14 -8.50 12.69
N LYS A 74 12.29 -7.85 12.43
CA LYS A 74 12.91 -6.91 13.37
C LYS A 74 12.02 -5.71 13.66
N VAL A 75 11.45 -5.08 12.62
CA VAL A 75 10.53 -3.95 12.78
C VAL A 75 9.28 -4.35 13.58
N LEU A 76 8.74 -5.54 13.34
CA LEU A 76 7.60 -6.06 14.12
C LEU A 76 7.94 -6.21 15.61
N LEU A 77 9.18 -6.53 15.95
CA LEU A 77 9.67 -6.62 17.33
C LEU A 77 10.09 -5.27 17.92
N GLY A 78 10.10 -4.19 17.12
CA GLY A 78 10.42 -2.83 17.57
C GLY A 78 11.90 -2.45 17.38
N ASP A 79 12.65 -3.19 16.56
CA ASP A 79 14.01 -2.85 16.14
C ASP A 79 13.97 -2.00 14.87
N PHE A 80 14.17 -0.68 15.02
CA PHE A 80 14.16 0.32 13.95
C PHE A 80 15.58 0.82 13.72
N ASP A 81 16.17 0.52 12.57
CA ASP A 81 17.55 0.94 12.27
C ASP A 81 17.72 2.44 11.96
N THR A 82 16.61 3.17 11.82
CA THR A 82 16.58 4.63 11.77
C THR A 82 16.34 5.28 13.14
N GLY A 83 15.95 4.50 14.15
CA GLY A 83 15.49 4.99 15.45
C GLY A 83 14.07 5.58 15.45
N ILE A 84 13.37 5.58 14.31
CA ILE A 84 12.03 6.16 14.15
C ILE A 84 11.00 5.03 14.06
N GLU A 85 9.95 5.09 14.87
CA GLU A 85 8.82 4.14 14.82
C GLU A 85 7.94 4.42 13.58
N PRO A 86 7.42 3.39 12.88
CA PRO A 86 6.44 3.59 11.81
C PRO A 86 5.15 4.17 12.36
N GLU A 87 4.36 4.85 11.52
CA GLU A 87 3.14 5.53 11.95
C GLU A 87 2.10 4.59 12.55
N LYS A 88 2.06 3.36 12.07
CA LYS A 88 1.20 2.31 12.60
C LYS A 88 1.94 0.97 12.55
N ARG A 89 1.93 0.27 13.66
CA ARG A 89 2.37 -1.13 13.79
C ARG A 89 1.59 -1.83 14.89
N PRO A 90 1.63 -3.17 14.99
CA PRO A 90 1.10 -3.90 16.12
C PRO A 90 1.72 -3.44 17.44
N GLY A 91 0.94 -3.46 18.52
CA GLY A 91 1.42 -3.02 19.84
C GLY A 91 2.61 -3.80 20.37
N LYS A 92 3.42 -3.15 21.21
CA LYS A 92 4.75 -3.57 21.73
C LYS A 92 4.81 -4.92 22.49
N LYS A 93 3.69 -5.59 22.73
CA LYS A 93 3.62 -6.80 23.57
C LYS A 93 3.65 -8.12 22.80
N LEU A 94 3.89 -8.10 21.49
CA LEU A 94 3.89 -9.32 20.69
C LEU A 94 5.28 -9.96 20.69
N GLN A 95 5.47 -11.01 21.46
CA GLN A 95 6.69 -11.86 21.40
C GLN A 95 6.76 -12.63 20.06
N ASP A 96 5.60 -12.92 19.46
CA ASP A 96 5.49 -13.50 18.12
C ASP A 96 4.24 -12.92 17.44
N PRO A 97 4.42 -11.94 16.53
CA PRO A 97 3.31 -11.26 15.88
C PRO A 97 2.44 -12.20 15.04
N TYR A 98 2.99 -13.33 14.57
CA TYR A 98 2.27 -14.28 13.74
C TYR A 98 1.47 -15.30 14.55
N LYS A 99 1.93 -15.68 15.76
CA LYS A 99 1.21 -16.63 16.62
C LYS A 99 0.08 -16.00 17.41
N ALA A 100 0.28 -14.75 17.85
CA ALA A 100 -0.70 -14.06 18.70
C ALA A 100 -1.91 -13.49 17.94
N ASN A 101 -1.82 -13.30 16.63
CA ASN A 101 -2.83 -12.60 15.83
C ASN A 101 -3.25 -13.40 14.59
N LYS A 102 -4.47 -13.95 14.62
CA LYS A 102 -5.15 -14.42 13.40
C LYS A 102 -5.66 -13.24 12.52
N ARG A 103 -5.30 -12.00 12.85
CA ARG A 103 -5.71 -10.80 12.11
C ARG A 103 -4.59 -10.35 11.21
N THR A 104 -4.95 -9.80 10.06
CA THR A 104 -4.01 -9.14 9.17
C THR A 104 -3.29 -8.00 9.91
N ILE A 105 -1.96 -7.99 9.82
CA ILE A 105 -1.08 -6.98 10.39
C ILE A 105 -0.83 -5.92 9.34
N GLN A 106 -0.96 -4.66 9.71
CA GLN A 106 -0.64 -3.50 8.87
C GLN A 106 0.44 -2.66 9.53
N ILE A 107 1.49 -2.32 8.76
CA ILE A 107 2.51 -1.34 9.13
C ILE A 107 2.45 -0.21 8.11
N VAL A 108 2.31 1.03 8.57
CA VAL A 108 2.18 2.21 7.70
C VAL A 108 3.44 3.04 7.75
N ASN A 109 3.93 3.45 6.59
CA ASN A 109 5.12 4.27 6.38
C ASN A 109 6.40 3.65 7.00
N ILE A 110 6.62 2.35 6.71
CA ILE A 110 7.80 1.61 7.18
C ILE A 110 9.11 2.21 6.65
N ARG A 111 9.09 2.93 5.52
CA ARG A 111 10.26 3.65 4.97
C ARG A 111 10.91 4.61 5.96
N ARG A 112 10.15 5.07 6.98
CA ARG A 112 10.66 5.97 8.03
C ARG A 112 11.51 5.22 9.06
N SER A 113 11.24 3.94 9.24
CA SER A 113 11.75 3.12 10.34
C SER A 113 12.90 2.22 9.93
N ASP A 114 13.03 1.95 8.63
CA ASP A 114 13.96 0.96 8.12
C ASP A 114 14.62 1.43 6.81
N LYS A 115 15.95 1.36 6.77
CA LYS A 115 16.78 1.85 5.65
C LYS A 115 16.64 1.00 4.41
N LEU A 116 16.50 -0.34 4.57
CA LEU A 116 16.33 -1.24 3.42
C LEU A 116 14.96 -1.01 2.76
N PHE A 117 13.90 -0.94 3.58
CA PHE A 117 12.57 -0.59 3.08
C PHE A 117 12.57 0.77 2.38
N ARG A 118 13.22 1.77 2.98
CA ARG A 118 13.35 3.09 2.36
C ARG A 118 14.04 3.03 0.98
N SER A 119 15.09 2.23 0.85
CA SER A 119 15.83 2.11 -0.41
C SER A 119 15.02 1.51 -1.53
N VAL A 120 14.17 0.53 -1.22
CA VAL A 120 13.24 -0.06 -2.19
C VAL A 120 12.13 0.93 -2.52
N ILE A 121 11.47 1.49 -1.48
CA ILE A 121 10.30 2.37 -1.64
C ILE A 121 10.66 3.66 -2.37
N CYS A 122 11.81 4.26 -2.04
CA CYS A 122 12.27 5.52 -2.63
C CYS A 122 13.22 5.30 -3.82
N SER A 123 13.25 4.11 -4.43
CA SER A 123 14.10 3.83 -5.58
C SER A 123 13.76 4.72 -6.78
N PRO A 124 14.76 5.44 -7.36
CA PRO A 124 14.54 6.21 -8.58
C PRO A 124 14.11 5.34 -9.79
N ILE A 125 14.56 4.08 -9.84
CA ILE A 125 14.15 3.12 -10.88
C ILE A 125 12.64 2.87 -10.76
N LEU A 126 12.14 2.64 -9.55
CA LEU A 126 10.71 2.44 -9.31
C LEU A 126 9.92 3.72 -9.59
N GLY A 127 10.43 4.88 -9.16
CA GLY A 127 9.82 6.18 -9.46
C GLY A 127 9.70 6.44 -10.97
N LYS A 128 10.76 6.14 -11.73
CA LYS A 128 10.73 6.24 -13.20
C LYS A 128 9.71 5.30 -13.82
N LEU A 129 9.70 4.04 -13.38
CA LEU A 129 8.76 3.05 -13.85
C LEU A 129 7.30 3.50 -13.71
N VAL A 130 6.90 3.96 -12.52
CA VAL A 130 5.52 4.39 -12.29
C VAL A 130 5.18 5.70 -13.02
N ALA A 131 6.16 6.63 -13.16
CA ALA A 131 5.98 7.84 -13.94
C ALA A 131 5.76 7.53 -15.44
N ASP A 132 6.47 6.53 -15.97
CA ASP A 132 6.29 6.07 -17.35
C ASP A 132 4.93 5.39 -17.55
N LEU A 133 4.53 4.50 -16.63
CA LEU A 133 3.24 3.82 -16.66
C LEU A 133 2.06 4.81 -16.54
N GLY A 134 2.17 5.79 -15.63
CA GLY A 134 1.16 6.82 -15.41
C GLY A 134 1.18 7.94 -16.44
N GLN A 135 2.20 7.98 -17.31
CA GLN A 135 2.46 9.08 -18.23
C GLN A 135 2.59 10.45 -17.50
N TRP A 136 3.20 10.44 -16.31
CA TRP A 136 3.38 11.61 -15.48
C TRP A 136 4.61 12.42 -15.93
N GLU A 137 4.38 13.57 -16.52
CA GLU A 137 5.44 14.45 -17.04
C GLU A 137 6.30 15.06 -15.93
N SER A 138 5.75 15.26 -14.74
CA SER A 138 6.49 15.81 -13.59
C SER A 138 7.41 14.79 -12.91
N GLY A 139 7.22 13.48 -13.19
CA GLY A 139 7.85 12.39 -12.44
C GLY A 139 6.93 11.79 -11.38
N ALA A 140 7.48 11.17 -10.35
CA ALA A 140 6.73 10.47 -9.32
C ALA A 140 7.22 10.77 -7.90
N ARG A 141 6.28 10.79 -6.93
CA ARG A 141 6.55 10.84 -5.50
C ARG A 141 5.80 9.74 -4.75
N VAL A 142 6.33 9.31 -3.63
CA VAL A 142 5.65 8.39 -2.72
C VAL A 142 4.63 9.15 -1.88
N ALA A 143 3.38 8.73 -1.93
CA ALA A 143 2.32 9.25 -1.06
C ALA A 143 2.22 8.46 0.24
N SER A 144 2.32 7.14 0.19
CA SER A 144 2.27 6.25 1.36
C SER A 144 2.89 4.90 1.03
N ASP A 145 3.33 4.18 2.05
CA ASP A 145 3.69 2.78 1.92
C ASP A 145 3.10 1.96 3.08
N GLN A 146 2.74 0.72 2.79
CA GLN A 146 2.06 -0.15 3.75
C GLN A 146 2.52 -1.59 3.58
N VAL A 147 3.06 -2.18 4.65
CA VAL A 147 3.28 -3.62 4.69
C VAL A 147 2.03 -4.31 5.22
N TRP A 148 1.60 -5.33 4.51
CA TRP A 148 0.47 -6.17 4.86
C TRP A 148 0.93 -7.61 5.09
N CYS A 149 0.82 -8.06 6.34
CA CYS A 149 1.11 -9.44 6.69
C CYS A 149 -0.19 -10.18 7.03
N LYS A 150 -0.44 -11.25 6.33
CA LYS A 150 -1.51 -12.20 6.63
C LYS A 150 -0.90 -13.42 7.32
N PRO A 151 -1.01 -13.56 8.65
CA PRO A 151 -0.63 -14.80 9.32
C PRO A 151 -1.38 -16.01 8.77
N PRO A 152 -0.91 -17.24 9.00
CA PRO A 152 -1.65 -18.43 8.68
C PRO A 152 -3.09 -18.36 9.21
N THR A 153 -4.06 -18.80 8.43
CA THR A 153 -5.50 -18.82 8.74
C THR A 153 -6.17 -17.45 8.91
N SER A 154 -5.49 -16.34 8.58
CA SER A 154 -6.05 -14.98 8.71
C SER A 154 -7.10 -14.65 7.64
N GLY A 155 -7.93 -13.65 7.93
CA GLY A 155 -9.06 -13.24 7.11
C GLY A 155 -8.70 -12.63 5.74
N ALA A 156 -9.72 -12.46 4.93
CA ALA A 156 -9.66 -11.75 3.66
C ALA A 156 -9.50 -10.23 3.86
N LEU A 157 -9.16 -9.52 2.79
CA LEU A 157 -9.34 -8.06 2.67
C LEU A 157 -10.41 -7.78 1.62
N SER A 158 -11.40 -6.97 1.99
CA SER A 158 -12.50 -6.66 1.10
C SER A 158 -12.05 -5.86 -0.11
N PHE A 159 -12.74 -6.06 -1.23
CA PHE A 159 -12.48 -5.28 -2.44
C PHE A 159 -12.73 -3.78 -2.21
N HIS A 160 -11.82 -2.97 -2.70
CA HIS A 160 -11.79 -1.51 -2.58
C HIS A 160 -11.02 -0.87 -3.73
N ARG A 161 -10.99 0.47 -3.77
CA ARG A 161 -10.15 1.29 -4.65
C ARG A 161 -9.27 2.18 -3.79
N ASP A 162 -8.00 2.30 -4.15
CA ASP A 162 -7.05 3.15 -3.42
C ASP A 162 -7.38 4.63 -3.58
N SER A 163 -7.74 5.08 -4.80
CA SER A 163 -8.07 6.47 -5.11
C SER A 163 -9.09 7.11 -4.17
N ALA A 164 -10.00 6.29 -3.60
CA ALA A 164 -11.01 6.75 -2.66
C ALA A 164 -10.46 7.30 -1.34
N TYR A 165 -9.18 7.05 -1.04
CA TYR A 165 -8.54 7.43 0.23
C TYR A 165 -7.48 8.52 0.08
N PHE A 166 -7.19 8.97 -1.14
CA PHE A 166 -6.16 9.95 -1.42
C PHE A 166 -6.78 11.32 -1.72
N ASP A 167 -6.40 12.32 -0.91
CA ASP A 167 -6.89 13.70 -0.99
C ASP A 167 -5.86 14.60 -1.70
N PHE A 168 -5.44 14.19 -2.93
CA PHE A 168 -4.44 14.88 -3.74
C PHE A 168 -4.98 15.33 -5.09
N VAL A 169 -4.30 16.29 -5.69
CA VAL A 169 -4.57 16.83 -7.04
C VAL A 169 -3.25 16.85 -7.82
N PRO A 170 -3.19 16.22 -9.02
CA PRO A 170 -4.23 15.37 -9.61
C PRO A 170 -4.52 14.13 -8.79
N ALA A 171 -5.74 13.58 -8.92
CA ALA A 171 -6.19 12.39 -8.18
C ALA A 171 -5.67 11.07 -8.78
N ASP A 172 -4.52 11.13 -9.46
CA ASP A 172 -3.89 9.97 -10.07
C ASP A 172 -3.04 9.23 -9.04
N VAL A 173 -3.30 7.95 -8.88
CA VAL A 173 -2.56 7.06 -7.99
C VAL A 173 -2.16 5.81 -8.76
N ILE A 174 -0.92 5.39 -8.65
CA ILE A 174 -0.45 4.06 -9.06
C ILE A 174 0.12 3.36 -7.84
N THR A 175 -0.38 2.16 -7.58
CA THR A 175 0.10 1.34 -6.48
C THR A 175 0.98 0.21 -7.02
N VAL A 176 2.19 0.08 -6.46
CA VAL A 176 3.08 -1.05 -6.67
C VAL A 176 2.99 -1.96 -5.46
N TRP A 177 2.43 -3.16 -5.65
CA TRP A 177 2.33 -4.16 -4.60
C TRP A 177 3.37 -5.25 -4.82
N ILE A 178 4.36 -5.38 -3.92
CA ILE A 178 5.50 -6.30 -4.02
C ILE A 178 5.27 -7.50 -3.12
N ALA A 179 5.42 -8.70 -3.67
CA ALA A 179 5.33 -9.96 -2.96
C ALA A 179 6.64 -10.26 -2.20
N PHE A 180 6.55 -10.58 -0.91
CA PHE A 180 7.70 -11.03 -0.11
C PHE A 180 7.75 -12.55 0.06
N ASP A 181 6.64 -13.22 -0.21
CA ASP A 181 6.50 -14.67 -0.21
C ASP A 181 6.00 -15.12 -1.59
N ASP A 182 6.10 -16.41 -1.89
CA ASP A 182 5.48 -17.00 -3.07
C ASP A 182 3.95 -16.85 -3.00
N MET A 183 3.38 -16.18 -3.98
CA MET A 183 1.94 -15.94 -4.06
C MET A 183 1.26 -17.08 -4.80
N VAL A 184 0.73 -18.01 -4.02
CA VAL A 184 -0.09 -19.13 -4.50
C VAL A 184 -1.53 -18.96 -4.00
N PRO A 185 -2.54 -19.54 -4.66
CA PRO A 185 -3.97 -19.34 -4.30
C PRO A 185 -4.28 -19.63 -2.83
N GLU A 186 -3.55 -20.54 -2.20
CA GLU A 186 -3.72 -20.95 -0.80
C GLU A 186 -3.46 -19.79 0.18
N VAL A 187 -2.44 -18.95 -0.07
CA VAL A 187 -2.08 -17.86 0.84
C VAL A 187 -2.93 -16.60 0.66
N GLY A 188 -3.84 -16.58 -0.31
CA GLY A 188 -4.73 -15.46 -0.61
C GLY A 188 -3.97 -14.26 -1.21
N PRO A 189 -3.45 -14.40 -2.44
CA PRO A 189 -2.79 -13.32 -3.15
C PRO A 189 -3.72 -12.14 -3.40
N LEU A 190 -3.14 -11.02 -3.85
CA LEU A 190 -3.91 -9.86 -4.31
C LEU A 190 -4.72 -10.24 -5.55
N GLU A 191 -5.93 -9.70 -5.67
CA GLU A 191 -6.86 -9.94 -6.77
C GLU A 191 -7.26 -8.60 -7.38
N TYR A 192 -7.24 -8.51 -8.72
CA TYR A 192 -7.67 -7.33 -9.51
C TYR A 192 -8.92 -7.65 -10.30
N VAL A 193 -9.86 -6.70 -10.37
CA VAL A 193 -11.00 -6.75 -11.29
C VAL A 193 -10.60 -6.04 -12.58
N GLU A 194 -10.48 -6.82 -13.68
CA GLU A 194 -10.03 -6.32 -14.98
C GLU A 194 -10.96 -5.23 -15.51
N GLY A 195 -10.39 -4.10 -15.96
CA GLY A 195 -11.13 -2.99 -16.54
C GLY A 195 -11.85 -2.07 -15.55
N SER A 196 -11.89 -2.43 -14.26
CA SER A 196 -12.68 -1.70 -13.25
C SER A 196 -12.17 -0.30 -12.92
N HIS A 197 -10.95 0.06 -13.32
CA HIS A 197 -10.42 1.43 -13.21
C HIS A 197 -11.16 2.44 -14.09
N LYS A 198 -11.94 1.96 -15.08
CA LYS A 198 -12.78 2.77 -15.97
C LYS A 198 -14.17 3.04 -15.41
N TRP A 199 -14.55 2.38 -14.32
CA TRP A 199 -15.87 2.56 -13.71
C TRP A 199 -16.00 3.93 -13.07
N GLY A 200 -17.25 4.41 -12.98
CA GLY A 200 -17.56 5.71 -12.40
C GLY A 200 -16.91 5.96 -11.06
N GLU A 201 -16.54 7.20 -10.83
CA GLU A 201 -15.92 7.63 -9.59
C GLU A 201 -16.94 7.70 -8.46
N GLY A 202 -16.43 7.70 -7.26
CA GLY A 202 -17.19 7.83 -6.04
C GLY A 202 -16.62 6.94 -4.94
N ARG A 203 -16.70 7.45 -3.73
CA ARG A 203 -16.30 6.66 -2.56
C ARG A 203 -17.30 5.56 -2.33
N VAL A 204 -16.87 4.32 -2.44
CA VAL A 204 -17.67 3.15 -2.10
C VAL A 204 -17.09 2.53 -0.85
N GLY A 205 -17.81 2.66 0.25
CA GLY A 205 -17.39 2.11 1.54
C GLY A 205 -16.51 3.04 2.39
N SER A 206 -16.01 2.50 3.48
CA SER A 206 -15.11 3.16 4.42
C SER A 206 -13.91 2.27 4.75
N ALA A 207 -12.82 2.87 5.29
CA ALA A 207 -11.64 2.12 5.71
C ALA A 207 -11.95 0.98 6.70
N ASN A 208 -13.01 1.10 7.50
CA ASN A 208 -13.43 0.04 8.41
C ASN A 208 -13.94 -1.21 7.68
N GLN A 209 -14.41 -1.07 6.44
CA GLN A 209 -14.94 -2.18 5.64
C GLN A 209 -13.85 -3.06 5.02
N PHE A 210 -12.57 -2.64 5.04
CA PHE A 210 -11.46 -3.50 4.65
C PHE A 210 -11.43 -4.83 5.41
N PHE A 211 -11.85 -4.81 6.65
CA PHE A 211 -11.83 -5.96 7.55
C PHE A 211 -13.21 -6.61 7.73
N ASP A 212 -14.26 -6.09 7.10
CA ASP A 212 -15.57 -6.74 7.05
C ASP A 212 -15.57 -7.79 5.94
N THR A 213 -15.26 -9.02 6.32
CA THR A 213 -15.06 -10.14 5.40
C THR A 213 -16.28 -11.05 5.27
N ARG A 214 -17.44 -10.68 5.82
CA ARG A 214 -18.70 -11.45 5.69
C ARG A 214 -19.09 -11.61 4.22
N ASP A 215 -18.93 -10.53 3.44
CA ASP A 215 -18.97 -10.55 1.99
C ASP A 215 -17.92 -9.58 1.44
N ARG A 216 -16.71 -10.08 1.18
CA ARG A 216 -15.58 -9.28 0.71
C ARG A 216 -15.77 -8.67 -0.67
N ARG A 217 -16.74 -9.17 -1.46
CA ARG A 217 -17.02 -8.73 -2.84
C ARG A 217 -18.21 -7.78 -2.93
N ARG A 218 -19.00 -7.63 -1.88
CA ARG A 218 -20.26 -6.87 -1.93
C ARG A 218 -20.11 -5.48 -2.55
N LEU A 219 -19.21 -4.66 -2.04
CA LEU A 219 -19.03 -3.29 -2.53
C LEU A 219 -18.61 -3.24 -4.00
N MET A 220 -17.76 -4.16 -4.43
CA MET A 220 -17.34 -4.31 -5.82
C MET A 220 -18.52 -4.75 -6.70
N HIS A 221 -19.33 -5.71 -6.27
CA HIS A 221 -20.54 -6.13 -7.00
C HIS A 221 -21.55 -4.99 -7.08
N ASP A 222 -21.77 -4.24 -5.99
CA ASP A 222 -22.66 -3.07 -6.00
C ASP A 222 -22.17 -1.99 -6.98
N ALA A 223 -20.85 -1.80 -7.10
CA ALA A 223 -20.26 -0.89 -8.08
C ALA A 223 -20.46 -1.42 -9.51
N ALA A 224 -20.22 -2.71 -9.77
CA ALA A 224 -20.41 -3.32 -11.09
C ALA A 224 -21.86 -3.25 -11.57
N LEU A 225 -22.83 -3.44 -10.67
CA LEU A 225 -24.26 -3.28 -11.00
C LEU A 225 -24.57 -1.86 -11.50
N LYS A 226 -23.95 -0.83 -10.91
CA LYS A 226 -24.09 0.57 -11.36
C LYS A 226 -23.47 0.81 -12.73
N GLU A 227 -22.46 0.04 -13.11
CA GLU A 227 -21.82 0.07 -14.44
C GLU A 227 -22.58 -0.76 -15.50
N GLY A 228 -23.75 -1.32 -15.12
CA GLY A 228 -24.62 -2.06 -16.05
C GLY A 228 -24.36 -3.56 -16.13
N TYR A 229 -23.48 -4.12 -15.27
CA TYR A 229 -23.38 -5.57 -15.15
C TYR A 229 -24.64 -6.12 -14.50
N THR A 230 -25.19 -7.19 -15.05
CA THR A 230 -26.42 -7.83 -14.54
C THR A 230 -26.14 -9.02 -13.62
N ASP A 231 -24.99 -9.66 -13.80
CA ASP A 231 -24.50 -10.78 -12.99
C ASP A 231 -22.98 -10.60 -12.73
N PRO A 232 -22.59 -9.68 -11.81
CA PRO A 232 -21.18 -9.41 -11.54
C PRO A 232 -20.38 -10.65 -11.15
N GLN A 233 -21.00 -11.61 -10.46
CA GLN A 233 -20.31 -12.81 -10.02
C GLN A 233 -19.73 -13.63 -11.17
N ASN A 234 -20.44 -13.71 -12.29
CA ASN A 234 -20.07 -14.52 -13.45
C ASN A 234 -19.51 -13.69 -14.62
N GLN A 235 -19.76 -12.38 -14.65
CA GLN A 235 -19.32 -11.50 -15.74
C GLN A 235 -17.97 -10.83 -15.48
N LEU A 236 -17.55 -10.68 -14.22
CA LEU A 236 -16.30 -10.00 -13.89
C LEU A 236 -15.09 -10.95 -14.03
N ILE A 237 -14.06 -10.46 -14.70
CA ILE A 237 -12.76 -11.13 -14.74
C ILE A 237 -11.95 -10.68 -13.51
N VAL A 238 -11.69 -11.61 -12.60
CA VAL A 238 -10.87 -11.38 -11.41
C VAL A 238 -9.54 -12.11 -11.56
N LYS A 239 -8.45 -11.35 -11.63
CA LYS A 239 -7.08 -11.87 -11.82
C LYS A 239 -6.32 -11.86 -10.51
N GLN A 240 -5.80 -13.02 -10.11
CA GLN A 240 -4.88 -13.15 -8.97
C GLN A 240 -3.44 -12.80 -9.36
N VAL A 241 -2.72 -12.16 -8.46
CA VAL A 241 -1.27 -11.88 -8.58
C VAL A 241 -0.50 -13.10 -8.07
N ASN A 242 -0.39 -14.11 -8.92
CA ASN A 242 0.34 -15.35 -8.62
C ASN A 242 1.78 -15.18 -9.11
N VAL A 243 2.67 -14.73 -8.25
CA VAL A 243 4.09 -14.47 -8.53
C VAL A 243 4.96 -15.06 -7.44
N LYS A 244 6.23 -15.29 -7.75
CA LYS A 244 7.25 -15.64 -6.75
C LYS A 244 7.60 -14.44 -5.87
N ALA A 245 8.26 -14.71 -4.73
CA ALA A 245 8.85 -13.67 -3.89
C ALA A 245 9.74 -12.74 -4.73
N GLY A 246 9.53 -11.42 -4.61
CA GLY A 246 10.18 -10.40 -5.43
C GLY A 246 9.44 -10.01 -6.71
N GLY A 247 8.39 -10.74 -7.11
CA GLY A 247 7.45 -10.30 -8.14
C GLY A 247 6.46 -9.25 -7.61
N CYS A 248 5.67 -8.65 -8.51
CA CYS A 248 4.72 -7.61 -8.10
C CYS A 248 3.47 -7.53 -8.97
N GLY A 249 2.45 -6.88 -8.43
CA GLY A 249 1.33 -6.32 -9.17
C GLY A 249 1.38 -4.80 -9.12
N ILE A 250 1.17 -4.14 -10.25
CA ILE A 250 1.07 -2.67 -10.36
C ILE A 250 -0.34 -2.35 -10.83
N HIS A 251 -1.03 -1.42 -10.17
CA HIS A 251 -2.40 -1.09 -10.55
C HIS A 251 -2.71 0.41 -10.45
N ASP A 252 -3.62 0.85 -11.31
CA ASP A 252 -4.25 2.16 -11.21
C ASP A 252 -5.05 2.22 -9.90
N GLY A 253 -4.94 3.30 -9.15
CA GLY A 253 -5.62 3.46 -7.86
C GLY A 253 -7.15 3.34 -7.93
N ARG A 254 -7.75 3.44 -9.11
CA ARG A 254 -9.19 3.22 -9.36
C ARG A 254 -9.55 1.77 -9.58
N THR A 255 -8.56 0.87 -9.78
CA THR A 255 -8.80 -0.57 -9.97
C THR A 255 -9.36 -1.19 -8.69
N TRP A 256 -10.52 -1.85 -8.80
CA TRP A 256 -11.05 -2.64 -7.69
C TRP A 256 -10.14 -3.84 -7.42
N HIS A 257 -9.69 -3.92 -6.18
CA HIS A 257 -8.79 -4.98 -5.74
C HIS A 257 -9.07 -5.41 -4.31
N GLY A 258 -8.64 -6.61 -3.98
CA GLY A 258 -8.82 -7.20 -2.66
C GLY A 258 -7.98 -8.47 -2.53
N SER A 259 -8.23 -9.29 -1.52
CA SER A 259 -7.56 -10.59 -1.42
C SER A 259 -8.38 -11.58 -0.61
N ASP A 260 -8.32 -12.85 -0.98
CA ASP A 260 -8.95 -13.93 -0.21
C ASP A 260 -8.25 -14.14 1.13
N ARG A 261 -8.85 -14.94 2.02
CA ARG A 261 -8.23 -15.37 3.28
C ARG A 261 -6.95 -16.17 3.01
N ASN A 262 -5.99 -16.11 3.91
CA ASN A 262 -4.89 -17.06 3.93
C ASN A 262 -5.41 -18.39 4.46
N LYS A 263 -5.47 -19.41 3.61
CA LYS A 263 -5.96 -20.77 3.95
C LYS A 263 -4.84 -21.67 4.44
N SER A 264 -3.58 -21.28 4.22
CA SER A 264 -2.42 -22.02 4.72
C SER A 264 -2.43 -22.05 6.25
N THR A 265 -2.05 -23.17 6.80
CA THR A 265 -1.87 -23.36 8.24
C THR A 265 -0.47 -23.03 8.73
N THR A 266 0.48 -22.87 7.81
CA THR A 266 1.90 -22.69 8.11
C THR A 266 2.49 -21.44 7.50
N ASN A 267 2.10 -21.06 6.28
CA ASN A 267 2.74 -20.03 5.49
C ASN A 267 2.05 -18.67 5.69
N PRO A 268 2.75 -17.64 6.17
CA PRO A 268 2.24 -16.26 6.13
C PRO A 268 2.21 -15.77 4.69
N ARG A 269 1.48 -14.67 4.44
CA ARG A 269 1.51 -13.91 3.20
C ARG A 269 1.89 -12.47 3.51
N ARG A 270 3.07 -12.06 3.08
CA ARG A 270 3.64 -10.73 3.32
C ARG A 270 3.80 -9.99 2.00
N GLY A 271 3.49 -8.72 2.00
CA GLY A 271 3.65 -7.87 0.83
C GLY A 271 3.68 -6.39 1.20
N LEU A 272 4.28 -5.59 0.33
CA LEU A 272 4.44 -4.14 0.47
C LEU A 272 3.66 -3.45 -0.64
N GLY A 273 2.69 -2.63 -0.28
CA GLY A 273 2.02 -1.68 -1.17
C GLY A 273 2.70 -0.32 -1.07
N ILE A 274 3.08 0.25 -2.21
CA ILE A 274 3.66 1.58 -2.33
C ILE A 274 2.75 2.40 -3.23
N HIS A 275 2.17 3.46 -2.69
CA HIS A 275 1.27 4.35 -3.43
C HIS A 275 2.06 5.54 -3.94
N PHE A 276 2.07 5.70 -5.26
CA PHE A 276 2.72 6.82 -5.94
C PHE A 276 1.67 7.77 -6.50
N VAL A 277 2.05 9.04 -6.55
CA VAL A 277 1.30 10.13 -7.21
C VAL A 277 2.27 10.92 -8.08
N PRO A 278 1.79 11.78 -9.02
CA PRO A 278 2.66 12.68 -9.78
C PRO A 278 3.56 13.54 -8.88
N ALA A 279 4.79 13.81 -9.31
CA ALA A 279 5.74 14.57 -8.50
C ALA A 279 5.25 15.98 -8.14
N ASN A 280 4.42 16.58 -9.00
CA ASN A 280 3.77 17.88 -8.79
C ASN A 280 2.43 17.82 -8.05
N ALA A 281 2.05 16.66 -7.53
CA ALA A 281 0.81 16.56 -6.77
C ALA A 281 0.82 17.46 -5.53
N THR A 282 -0.34 18.03 -5.23
CA THR A 282 -0.61 18.86 -4.05
C THR A 282 -1.77 18.28 -3.24
N PHE A 283 -1.96 18.75 -2.03
CA PHE A 283 -3.19 18.45 -1.29
C PHE A 283 -4.38 19.11 -2.00
N LYS A 284 -5.52 18.42 -2.04
CA LYS A 284 -6.76 19.01 -2.57
C LYS A 284 -7.20 20.21 -1.69
N GLU A 285 -7.91 21.14 -2.26
CA GLU A 285 -8.54 22.22 -1.52
C GLU A 285 -9.58 21.72 -0.50
N GLY A 286 -9.86 22.55 0.50
CA GLY A 286 -10.85 22.27 1.54
C GLY A 286 -10.37 21.31 2.61
N SER A 287 -11.28 20.56 3.21
CA SER A 287 -10.98 19.65 4.31
C SER A 287 -10.37 18.35 3.80
N LEU A 288 -9.26 17.95 4.43
CA LEU A 288 -8.62 16.67 4.19
C LEU A 288 -9.10 15.61 5.17
N GLY A 289 -9.07 14.35 4.76
CA GLY A 289 -9.24 13.23 5.67
C GLY A 289 -8.17 13.22 6.77
N LYS A 290 -8.47 12.61 7.92
CA LYS A 290 -7.57 12.56 9.10
C LYS A 290 -6.18 12.00 8.78
N MET A 291 -6.06 11.18 7.76
CA MET A 291 -4.79 10.59 7.33
C MET A 291 -3.84 11.66 6.80
N TRP A 292 -4.33 12.67 6.08
CA TRP A 292 -3.55 13.65 5.35
C TRP A 292 -3.50 15.03 6.04
N ALA A 293 -4.57 15.41 6.76
CA ALA A 293 -4.70 16.73 7.38
C ALA A 293 -3.50 17.14 8.26
N ARG A 294 -2.87 16.16 8.92
CA ARG A 294 -1.73 16.39 9.81
C ARG A 294 -0.43 16.83 9.10
N PHE A 295 -0.33 16.57 7.78
CA PHE A 295 0.84 16.93 6.98
C PHE A 295 0.69 18.28 6.28
N ARG A 296 -0.53 18.82 6.27
CA ARG A 296 -0.81 20.08 5.60
C ARG A 296 -0.46 21.25 6.51
N THR A 297 0.42 22.12 6.03
CA THR A 297 0.69 23.40 6.68
C THR A 297 -0.48 24.34 6.40
N GLU A 298 -0.88 25.15 7.38
CA GLU A 298 -1.95 26.13 7.23
C GLU A 298 -1.66 27.08 6.07
N GLY A 299 -2.65 27.28 5.20
CA GLY A 299 -2.54 28.13 4.02
C GLY A 299 -1.71 27.56 2.85
N SER A 300 -1.23 26.29 2.96
CA SER A 300 -0.44 25.65 1.90
C SER A 300 -1.07 24.34 1.47
N ASP A 301 -1.07 24.07 0.15
CA ASP A 301 -1.43 22.79 -0.45
C ASP A 301 -0.21 21.93 -0.80
N VAL A 302 1.00 22.42 -0.51
CA VAL A 302 2.25 21.75 -0.82
C VAL A 302 2.42 20.49 0.01
N MET A 303 2.75 19.38 -0.65
CA MET A 303 3.14 18.11 0.01
C MET A 303 4.64 18.19 0.38
N PRO A 304 5.00 18.19 1.70
CA PRO A 304 6.39 18.30 2.12
C PRO A 304 7.22 17.07 1.68
N GLU A 305 8.40 17.28 1.10
CA GLU A 305 9.22 16.21 0.50
C GLU A 305 9.83 15.24 1.53
N ASP A 306 10.02 15.65 2.75
CA ASP A 306 10.47 14.79 3.86
C ASP A 306 9.42 13.72 4.22
N GLU A 307 8.14 14.05 4.08
CA GLU A 307 7.02 13.13 4.29
C GLU A 307 6.59 12.41 3.00
N PHE A 308 6.68 13.08 1.86
CA PHE A 308 6.25 12.61 0.53
C PHE A 308 7.41 12.68 -0.47
N PRO A 309 8.43 11.83 -0.34
CA PRO A 309 9.65 11.97 -1.12
C PRO A 309 9.43 11.83 -2.62
N ILE A 310 9.99 12.75 -3.38
CA ILE A 310 10.06 12.64 -4.84
C ILE A 310 11.14 11.62 -5.18
N THR A 311 10.74 10.55 -5.86
CA THR A 311 11.63 9.44 -6.22
C THR A 311 12.18 9.57 -7.62
N PHE A 312 11.49 10.30 -8.48
CA PHE A 312 11.92 10.56 -9.85
C PHE A 312 11.35 11.92 -10.33
N ARG A 313 12.20 12.75 -10.95
CA ARG A 313 11.79 13.95 -11.70
C ARG A 313 12.13 13.74 -13.16
N ARG A 314 11.21 14.08 -14.07
CA ARG A 314 11.58 14.27 -15.48
C ARG A 314 12.27 15.64 -15.62
N VAL A 315 13.39 15.64 -16.32
CA VAL A 315 14.17 16.83 -16.66
C VAL A 315 13.77 17.28 -18.03
#